data_64deedf527440fab3d884b30c1877459
#
_entry.id   64deedf527440fab3d884b30c1877459
#
_cell.length_a   1.000
_cell.length_b   1.000
_cell.length_c   1.000
_cell.angle_alpha   90.00
_cell.angle_beta   90.00
_cell.angle_gamma   90.00
#
_symmetry.space_group_name_H-M   'P 1'
#
loop_
_entity.id
_entity.type
_entity.pdbx_description
1 polymer ?
#
loop_
_entity_poly.entity_id
_entity_poly.type
_entity_poly.pdbx_seq_one_letter_code
_entity_poly.pdbx_strand_id
1 'polypeptide(L)'
;MSCREYFYDTIGAIEAIPDSYINFQKPFYLEKKGEKPLFSITGDKKVNIPMKKKSGEIKESVSTSVAGESYEVTLKWNIEQVTDETYLILDGLKNEINHLIIRTFSDEGYFIRAVSPGYSFEYHESDGMIACELSITNTIGLQRFSD
;
A
#
# COMPACT_ATOMS: atom_id res chain seq x y z
N MET A 1 9.29 -20.64 -13.61
CA MET A 1 8.83 -19.41 -12.94
C MET A 1 9.71 -18.23 -13.33
N SER A 2 9.13 -17.12 -13.71
CA SER A 2 9.87 -15.90 -13.97
C SER A 2 9.47 -14.83 -12.96
N CYS A 3 10.41 -13.96 -12.65
CA CYS A 3 10.20 -12.87 -11.69
C CYS A 3 10.71 -11.56 -12.30
N ARG A 4 9.89 -10.52 -12.20
CA ARG A 4 10.25 -9.19 -12.68
C ARG A 4 10.05 -8.19 -11.56
N GLU A 5 10.92 -7.17 -11.54
CA GLU A 5 10.83 -6.10 -10.57
C GLU A 5 10.68 -4.76 -11.28
N TYR A 6 9.79 -3.92 -10.75
CA TYR A 6 9.55 -2.59 -11.27
C TYR A 6 9.70 -1.57 -10.15
N PHE A 7 10.45 -0.50 -10.44
CA PHE A 7 10.60 0.61 -9.52
C PHE A 7 9.82 1.80 -10.07
N TYR A 8 9.09 2.45 -9.18
CA TYR A 8 8.26 3.59 -9.52
C TYR A 8 8.90 4.86 -8.97
N ASP A 9 8.35 6.01 -9.36
CA ASP A 9 8.80 7.30 -8.85
C ASP A 9 8.74 7.35 -7.33
N THR A 10 9.54 8.24 -6.74
CA THR A 10 9.53 8.47 -5.30
C THR A 10 8.12 8.81 -4.83
N ILE A 11 7.72 8.20 -3.73
CA ILE A 11 6.38 8.41 -3.16
C ILE A 11 6.28 9.81 -2.56
N GLY A 12 5.20 10.53 -2.90
CA GLY A 12 4.90 11.83 -2.33
C GLY A 12 3.94 11.75 -1.14
N ALA A 13 3.02 10.79 -1.17
CA ALA A 13 2.03 10.63 -0.11
C ALA A 13 1.46 9.22 -0.10
N ILE A 14 1.08 8.74 1.10
CA ILE A 14 0.41 7.47 1.28
C ILE A 14 -0.85 7.72 2.12
N GLU A 15 -1.99 7.23 1.65
CA GLU A 15 -3.23 7.22 2.41
C GLU A 15 -3.64 5.78 2.62
N ALA A 16 -4.00 5.43 3.86
CA ALA A 16 -4.44 4.08 4.21
C ALA A 16 -5.94 4.06 4.47
N ILE A 17 -6.61 3.02 4.01
CA ILE A 17 -8.04 2.83 4.23
C ILE A 17 -8.21 1.48 4.91
N PRO A 18 -8.61 1.45 6.20
CA PRO A 18 -8.87 0.18 6.87
C PRO A 18 -9.95 -0.62 6.12
N ASP A 19 -9.77 -1.93 6.06
CA ASP A 19 -10.68 -2.79 5.31
C ASP A 19 -12.13 -2.66 5.78
N SER A 20 -12.35 -2.38 7.05
CA SER A 20 -13.69 -2.21 7.61
C SER A 20 -14.42 -0.97 7.09
N TYR A 21 -13.73 -0.02 6.46
CA TYR A 21 -14.31 1.23 5.98
C TYR A 21 -14.38 1.34 4.45
N ILE A 22 -14.06 0.27 3.74
CA ILE A 22 -14.09 0.29 2.27
C ILE A 22 -15.07 -0.74 1.74
N ASN A 23 -15.79 -0.38 0.68
CA ASN A 23 -16.73 -1.27 0.01
C ASN A 23 -16.34 -1.38 -1.45
N PHE A 24 -16.00 -2.60 -1.88
CA PHE A 24 -15.62 -2.87 -3.26
C PHE A 24 -16.84 -3.30 -4.08
N GLN A 25 -16.90 -2.86 -5.35
CA GLN A 25 -17.97 -3.26 -6.25
C GLN A 25 -17.79 -4.69 -6.76
N LYS A 26 -16.54 -5.17 -6.82
CA LYS A 26 -16.22 -6.53 -7.26
C LYS A 26 -15.51 -7.30 -6.18
N PRO A 27 -15.80 -8.61 -6.03
CA PRO A 27 -14.96 -9.48 -5.21
C PRO A 27 -13.53 -9.49 -5.74
N PHE A 28 -12.57 -9.65 -4.85
CA PHE A 28 -11.16 -9.64 -5.20
C PHE A 28 -10.82 -10.57 -6.36
N TYR A 29 -11.34 -11.79 -6.35
CA TYR A 29 -11.00 -12.81 -7.34
C TYR A 29 -11.57 -12.53 -8.75
N LEU A 30 -12.45 -11.55 -8.89
CA LEU A 30 -12.99 -11.12 -10.18
C LEU A 30 -12.25 -9.91 -10.76
N GLU A 31 -11.39 -9.26 -10.00
CA GLU A 31 -10.62 -8.14 -10.51
C GLU A 31 -9.39 -8.62 -11.28
N LYS A 32 -9.04 -7.87 -12.33
CA LYS A 32 -7.91 -8.21 -13.19
C LYS A 32 -6.89 -7.09 -13.20
N LYS A 33 -5.64 -7.45 -13.47
CA LYS A 33 -4.56 -6.49 -13.63
C LYS A 33 -4.94 -5.47 -14.69
N GLY A 34 -4.75 -4.18 -14.37
CA GLY A 34 -5.04 -3.10 -15.30
C GLY A 34 -6.44 -2.53 -15.22
N GLU A 35 -7.36 -3.18 -14.49
CA GLU A 35 -8.69 -2.62 -14.28
C GLU A 35 -8.61 -1.44 -13.33
N LYS A 36 -9.51 -0.48 -13.51
CA LYS A 36 -9.65 0.64 -12.59
C LYS A 36 -10.31 0.14 -11.30
N PRO A 37 -9.76 0.49 -10.12
CA PRO A 37 -10.41 0.08 -8.86
C PRO A 37 -11.75 0.79 -8.69
N LEU A 38 -12.77 0.03 -8.27
CA LEU A 38 -14.12 0.54 -8.05
C LEU A 38 -14.50 0.28 -6.60
N PHE A 39 -14.56 1.33 -5.80
CA PHE A 39 -14.87 1.22 -4.38
C PHE A 39 -15.47 2.52 -3.85
N SER A 40 -16.10 2.42 -2.67
CA SER A 40 -16.54 3.58 -1.90
C SER A 40 -15.97 3.47 -0.48
N ILE A 41 -15.78 4.61 0.16
CA ILE A 41 -15.23 4.69 1.52
C ILE A 41 -16.31 5.20 2.45
N THR A 42 -16.59 4.42 3.51
CA THR A 42 -17.58 4.80 4.51
C THR A 42 -17.02 5.91 5.40
N GLY A 43 -17.74 7.03 5.50
CA GLY A 43 -17.38 8.11 6.41
C GLY A 43 -16.03 8.75 6.11
N ASP A 44 -15.54 8.62 4.89
CA ASP A 44 -14.30 9.27 4.46
C ASP A 44 -13.08 8.91 5.34
N LYS A 45 -13.01 7.66 5.76
CA LYS A 45 -12.01 7.17 6.72
C LYS A 45 -10.65 6.86 6.10
N LYS A 46 -10.08 7.84 5.43
CA LYS A 46 -8.69 7.74 4.93
C LYS A 46 -7.75 8.29 5.99
N VAL A 47 -6.65 7.59 6.19
CA VAL A 47 -5.63 8.00 7.16
C VAL A 47 -4.37 8.39 6.39
N ASN A 48 -3.92 9.62 6.57
CA ASN A 48 -2.67 10.09 5.99
C ASN A 48 -1.52 9.52 6.79
N ILE A 49 -0.60 8.83 6.12
CA ILE A 49 0.54 8.22 6.76
C ILE A 49 1.66 9.24 6.86
N PRO A 50 2.18 9.52 8.07
CA PRO A 50 3.31 10.43 8.19
C PRO A 50 4.54 9.86 7.51
N MET A 51 5.30 10.70 6.81
CA MET A 51 6.43 10.24 6.05
C MET A 51 7.46 11.37 5.93
N LYS A 52 8.74 11.04 6.16
CA LYS A 52 9.82 11.97 5.89
C LYS A 52 9.88 12.22 4.38
N LYS A 53 9.97 13.49 4.00
CA LYS A 53 9.99 13.88 2.59
C LYS A 53 11.12 13.15 1.84
N LYS A 54 10.77 12.61 0.68
CA LYS A 54 11.69 11.88 -0.22
C LYS A 54 12.22 10.56 0.33
N SER A 55 11.68 10.05 1.44
CA SER A 55 12.10 8.77 2.00
C SER A 55 11.33 7.58 1.45
N GLY A 56 10.20 7.82 0.80
CA GLY A 56 9.31 6.75 0.36
C GLY A 56 9.77 6.08 -0.93
N GLU A 57 9.74 4.76 -0.94
CA GLU A 57 10.04 3.94 -2.11
C GLU A 57 8.93 2.95 -2.34
N ILE A 58 8.67 2.63 -3.61
CA ILE A 58 7.71 1.59 -3.97
C ILE A 58 8.33 0.68 -5.01
N LYS A 59 8.17 -0.62 -4.80
CA LYS A 59 8.65 -1.65 -5.71
C LYS A 59 7.56 -2.69 -5.92
N GLU A 60 7.38 -3.11 -7.17
CA GLU A 60 6.46 -4.21 -7.50
C GLU A 60 7.26 -5.34 -8.13
N SER A 61 7.11 -6.54 -7.59
CA SER A 61 7.71 -7.76 -8.14
C SER A 61 6.60 -8.64 -8.69
N VAL A 62 6.83 -9.21 -9.85
CA VAL A 62 5.87 -10.10 -10.52
C VAL A 62 6.47 -11.49 -10.62
N SER A 63 5.74 -12.49 -10.12
CA SER A 63 6.13 -13.89 -10.26
C SER A 63 5.08 -14.63 -11.10
N THR A 64 5.51 -15.39 -12.07
CA THR A 64 4.63 -16.17 -12.94
C THR A 64 4.83 -17.65 -12.68
N SER A 65 3.73 -18.37 -12.49
CA SER A 65 3.76 -19.80 -12.26
C SER A 65 2.61 -20.46 -13.03
N VAL A 66 2.50 -21.80 -12.91
CA VAL A 66 1.40 -22.55 -13.52
C VAL A 66 0.05 -22.05 -13.02
N ALA A 67 0.00 -21.57 -11.76
CA ALA A 67 -1.22 -21.06 -11.15
C ALA A 67 -1.57 -19.63 -11.59
N GLY A 68 -0.70 -18.96 -12.36
CA GLY A 68 -0.91 -17.59 -12.81
C GLY A 68 0.13 -16.63 -12.26
N GLU A 69 -0.19 -15.33 -12.33
CA GLU A 69 0.72 -14.28 -11.87
C GLU A 69 0.41 -13.86 -10.43
N SER A 70 1.46 -13.58 -9.68
CA SER A 70 1.38 -13.03 -8.33
C SER A 70 2.22 -11.77 -8.26
N TYR A 71 1.70 -10.74 -7.61
CA TYR A 71 2.36 -9.44 -7.48
C TYR A 71 2.65 -9.17 -6.02
N GLU A 72 3.90 -8.80 -5.72
CA GLU A 72 4.27 -8.33 -4.40
C GLU A 72 4.64 -6.85 -4.50
N VAL A 73 3.91 -6.01 -3.78
CA VAL A 73 4.19 -4.57 -3.71
C VAL A 73 4.78 -4.28 -2.35
N THR A 74 5.97 -3.70 -2.33
CA THR A 74 6.65 -3.34 -1.11
C THR A 74 6.83 -1.82 -1.05
N LEU A 75 6.39 -1.22 0.05
CA LEU A 75 6.58 0.19 0.34
C LEU A 75 7.52 0.34 1.52
N LYS A 76 8.47 1.24 1.40
CA LYS A 76 9.39 1.59 2.49
C LYS A 76 9.43 3.09 2.65
N TRP A 77 9.36 3.55 3.88
CA TRP A 77 9.46 4.98 4.17
C TRP A 77 9.95 5.18 5.60
N ASN A 78 10.37 6.40 5.89
CA ASN A 78 10.81 6.78 7.23
C ASN A 78 9.90 7.86 7.81
N ILE A 79 9.77 7.85 9.13
CA ILE A 79 9.04 8.89 9.86
C ILE A 79 10.04 9.60 10.77
N GLU A 80 10.13 10.92 10.62
CA GLU A 80 11.11 11.72 11.35
C GLU A 80 10.52 12.40 12.57
N GLN A 81 9.29 12.92 12.44
CA GLN A 81 8.61 13.60 13.55
C GLN A 81 7.62 12.63 14.20
N VAL A 82 8.10 11.95 15.24
CA VAL A 82 7.33 10.92 15.93
C VAL A 82 6.51 11.54 17.05
N THR A 83 5.20 11.33 17.02
CA THR A 83 4.26 11.79 18.04
C THR A 83 3.44 10.61 18.53
N ASP A 84 2.61 10.82 19.55
CA ASP A 84 1.72 9.78 20.03
C ASP A 84 0.75 9.32 18.94
N GLU A 85 0.29 10.28 18.11
CA GLU A 85 -0.58 9.97 16.98
C GLU A 85 0.12 9.05 15.96
N THR A 86 1.44 9.20 15.78
CA THR A 86 2.21 8.33 14.91
C THR A 86 2.05 6.87 15.31
N TYR A 87 2.17 6.58 16.59
CA TYR A 87 2.03 5.20 17.08
C TYR A 87 0.62 4.65 16.89
N LEU A 88 -0.40 5.48 17.03
CA LEU A 88 -1.78 5.05 16.77
C LEU A 88 -1.95 4.66 15.30
N ILE A 89 -1.37 5.42 14.39
CA ILE A 89 -1.43 5.13 12.96
C ILE A 89 -0.68 3.83 12.65
N LEU A 90 0.51 3.65 13.21
CA LEU A 90 1.30 2.44 12.99
C LEU A 90 0.59 1.20 13.55
N ASP A 91 -0.03 1.32 14.72
CA ASP A 91 -0.79 0.22 15.29
C ASP A 91 -1.98 -0.15 14.40
N GLY A 92 -2.64 0.84 13.81
CA GLY A 92 -3.73 0.59 12.85
C GLY A 92 -3.25 -0.14 11.61
N LEU A 93 -2.07 0.21 11.09
CA LEU A 93 -1.48 -0.50 9.96
C LEU A 93 -1.10 -1.93 10.30
N LYS A 94 -0.67 -2.17 11.53
CA LYS A 94 -0.23 -3.49 11.95
C LYS A 94 -1.38 -4.42 12.32
N ASN A 95 -2.41 -3.89 12.98
CA ASN A 95 -3.49 -4.69 13.57
C ASN A 95 -4.67 -4.91 12.63
N GLU A 96 -4.74 -4.21 11.52
CA GLU A 96 -5.83 -4.34 10.56
C GLU A 96 -5.28 -4.29 9.14
N ILE A 97 -5.94 -4.99 8.23
CA ILE A 97 -5.60 -4.91 6.81
C ILE A 97 -6.01 -3.54 6.30
N ASN A 98 -5.09 -2.85 5.63
CA ASN A 98 -5.32 -1.55 5.04
C ASN A 98 -5.08 -1.58 3.54
N HIS A 99 -5.98 -0.97 2.78
CA HIS A 99 -5.79 -0.73 1.37
C HIS A 99 -5.13 0.64 1.21
N LEU A 100 -4.33 0.82 0.18
CA LEU A 100 -3.50 2.02 0.10
C LEU A 100 -3.74 2.81 -1.18
N ILE A 101 -3.77 4.13 -1.03
CA ILE A 101 -3.70 5.07 -2.14
C ILE A 101 -2.31 5.71 -2.06
N ILE A 102 -1.55 5.61 -3.14
CA ILE A 102 -0.17 6.07 -3.20
C ILE A 102 -0.06 7.13 -4.29
N ARG A 103 0.55 8.26 -3.95
CA ARG A 103 0.78 9.33 -4.92
C ARG A 103 2.27 9.56 -5.04
N THR A 104 2.75 9.62 -6.29
CA THR A 104 4.16 9.87 -6.57
C THR A 104 4.40 11.37 -6.72
N PHE A 105 5.67 11.77 -6.80
CA PHE A 105 6.03 13.17 -7.03
C PHE A 105 5.65 13.65 -8.43
N SER A 106 5.51 12.75 -9.38
CA SER A 106 5.04 13.09 -10.73
C SER A 106 3.52 13.15 -10.82
N ASP A 107 2.85 13.15 -9.69
CA ASP A 107 1.39 13.30 -9.56
C ASP A 107 0.58 12.10 -10.10
N GLU A 108 1.23 10.96 -10.22
CA GLU A 108 0.53 9.72 -10.56
C GLU A 108 -0.06 9.12 -9.30
N GLY A 109 -1.25 8.56 -9.42
CA GLY A 109 -1.92 7.87 -8.32
C GLY A 109 -1.98 6.37 -8.56
N TYR A 110 -1.81 5.62 -7.50
CA TYR A 110 -1.94 4.16 -7.52
C TYR A 110 -2.76 3.69 -6.34
N PHE A 111 -3.50 2.63 -6.57
CA PHE A 111 -4.25 1.95 -5.52
C PHE A 111 -3.76 0.52 -5.41
N ILE A 112 -3.60 0.03 -4.18
CA ILE A 112 -3.33 -1.39 -3.97
C ILE A 112 -4.35 -1.98 -3.03
N ARG A 113 -5.00 -3.04 -3.49
CA ARG A 113 -5.98 -3.78 -2.71
C ARG A 113 -5.29 -4.87 -1.91
N ALA A 114 -5.38 -4.80 -0.61
CA ALA A 114 -4.79 -5.79 0.29
C ALA A 114 -5.73 -6.97 0.49
N VAL A 115 -5.17 -8.14 0.59
CA VAL A 115 -5.91 -9.36 0.85
C VAL A 115 -5.18 -10.20 1.90
N SER A 116 -5.92 -11.00 2.65
CA SER A 116 -5.35 -11.92 3.61
C SER A 116 -5.34 -13.33 3.01
N PRO A 117 -4.26 -14.10 3.13
CA PRO A 117 -2.95 -13.68 3.61
C PRO A 117 -2.22 -12.89 2.53
N GLY A 118 -1.24 -12.13 2.85
CA GLY A 118 -0.48 -11.36 1.86
C GLY A 118 -0.23 -9.93 2.28
N TYR A 119 -0.75 -9.55 3.44
CA TYR A 119 -0.52 -8.23 4.00
C TYR A 119 0.43 -8.35 5.19
N SER A 120 1.49 -7.54 5.19
CA SER A 120 2.48 -7.53 6.25
C SER A 120 2.97 -6.11 6.48
N PHE A 121 3.01 -5.67 7.71
CA PHE A 121 3.56 -4.37 8.07
C PHE A 121 4.50 -4.51 9.26
N GLU A 122 5.68 -3.92 9.14
CA GLU A 122 6.68 -3.89 10.19
C GLU A 122 7.29 -2.50 10.29
N TYR A 123 7.71 -2.12 11.49
CA TYR A 123 8.44 -0.88 11.68
C TYR A 123 9.53 -1.07 12.73
N HIS A 124 10.57 -0.26 12.61
CA HIS A 124 11.71 -0.30 13.51
C HIS A 124 12.13 1.12 13.86
N GLU A 125 12.24 1.40 15.15
CA GLU A 125 12.60 2.71 15.64
C GLU A 125 14.09 2.75 16.02
N SER A 126 14.80 3.78 15.56
CA SER A 126 16.21 3.96 15.82
C SER A 126 16.56 5.45 15.73
N ASP A 127 17.22 5.98 16.74
CA ASP A 127 17.69 7.37 16.76
C ASP A 127 16.61 8.42 16.49
N GLY A 128 15.42 8.21 17.04
CA GLY A 128 14.31 9.13 16.88
C GLY A 128 13.62 9.08 15.53
N MET A 129 13.96 8.10 14.71
CA MET A 129 13.36 7.89 13.41
C MET A 129 12.73 6.51 13.35
N ILE A 130 11.60 6.39 12.66
CA ILE A 130 10.94 5.10 12.45
C ILE A 130 11.08 4.70 10.99
N ALA A 131 11.63 3.52 10.75
CA ALA A 131 11.68 2.92 9.41
C ALA A 131 10.52 1.96 9.27
N CYS A 132 9.70 2.16 8.22
CA CYS A 132 8.50 1.38 7.97
C CYS A 132 8.63 0.56 6.71
N GLU A 133 8.09 -0.65 6.73
CA GLU A 133 8.00 -1.51 5.57
C GLU A 133 6.63 -2.17 5.53
N LEU A 134 5.92 -1.99 4.42
CA LEU A 134 4.61 -2.59 4.21
C LEU A 134 4.65 -3.40 2.92
N SER A 135 4.20 -4.64 2.99
CA SER A 135 4.23 -5.56 1.86
C SER A 135 2.83 -6.13 1.62
N ILE A 136 2.38 -6.09 0.38
CA ILE A 136 1.10 -6.63 -0.01
C ILE A 136 1.30 -7.54 -1.22
N THR A 137 0.86 -8.79 -1.09
CA THR A 137 0.91 -9.77 -2.18
C THR A 137 -0.51 -10.05 -2.63
N ASN A 138 -0.76 -9.93 -3.92
CA ASN A 138 -2.08 -10.21 -4.51
C ASN A 138 -1.93 -10.64 -5.97
N THR A 139 -3.05 -10.87 -6.66
CA THR A 139 -3.06 -11.28 -8.06
C THR A 139 -3.32 -10.12 -9.02
N ILE A 140 -3.40 -8.90 -8.51
CA ILE A 140 -3.77 -7.71 -9.29
C ILE A 140 -2.60 -6.74 -9.43
N GLY A 141 -1.80 -6.59 -8.38
CA GLY A 141 -0.73 -5.61 -8.32
C GLY A 141 -1.24 -4.20 -8.11
N LEU A 142 -0.45 -3.23 -8.51
CA LEU A 142 -0.83 -1.82 -8.44
C LEU A 142 -1.83 -1.50 -9.54
N GLN A 143 -2.85 -0.73 -9.19
CA GLN A 143 -3.87 -0.24 -10.14
C GLN A 143 -3.74 1.28 -10.22
N ARG A 144 -3.85 1.83 -11.42
CA ARG A 144 -3.85 3.30 -11.58
C ARG A 144 -5.12 3.86 -10.96
N PHE A 145 -4.95 4.97 -10.24
CA PHE A 145 -6.04 5.58 -9.50
C PHE A 145 -6.05 7.10 -9.70
N SER A 146 -7.22 7.65 -9.94
CA SER A 146 -7.43 9.11 -9.96
C SER A 146 -8.71 9.43 -9.20
N ASP A 147 -8.70 10.55 -8.53
CA ASP A 147 -9.87 11.01 -7.76
C ASP A 147 -11.04 11.37 -8.66
#